data_13386ddc39991a9b20d2b8e6b337edeb
#
_entry.id   13386ddc39991a9b20d2b8e6b337edeb
#
_cell.length_a   1.000
_cell.length_b   1.000
_cell.length_c   1.000
_cell.angle_alpha   90.00
_cell.angle_beta   90.00
_cell.angle_gamma   90.00
#
_symmetry.space_group_name_H-M   'P 1'
#
loop_
_entity.id
_entity.type
_entity.pdbx_description
1 polymer ?
#
loop_
_entity_poly.entity_id
_entity_poly.type
_entity_poly.pdbx_seq_one_letter_code
_entity_poly.pdbx_strand_id
1 'polypeptide(L)'
;MRMLKKLVLALLIFFIGLSVEIKGQKVKYIKIPDLEKILSSADNKLFVLNFWATWCAPCVSEMPGFEKVSKDYNHDKVRFILVSLDFPSQIQKQLIPFLKKNNITLEVAVMTDLDYNKWIDKVDTHWQGDIPATLFFNNSRKTRYFHSGELAEPELRKYINSFL
;
A
#
# COMPACT_ATOMS: atom_id res chain seq x y z
N MET A 1 26.41 3.55 -50.66
CA MET A 1 26.93 2.90 -49.43
C MET A 1 27.01 3.83 -48.19
N ARG A 2 27.47 5.06 -48.31
CA ARG A 2 27.60 6.00 -47.14
C ARG A 2 26.28 6.47 -46.56
N MET A 3 25.24 6.67 -47.36
CA MET A 3 23.90 7.09 -46.90
C MET A 3 23.16 5.97 -46.15
N LEU A 4 23.28 4.72 -46.62
CA LEU A 4 22.63 3.57 -45.97
C LEU A 4 23.22 3.30 -44.56
N LYS A 5 24.53 3.47 -44.41
CA LYS A 5 25.23 3.34 -43.08
C LYS A 5 24.76 4.41 -42.08
N LYS A 6 24.52 5.67 -42.55
CA LYS A 6 23.99 6.75 -41.68
C LYS A 6 22.52 6.49 -41.28
N LEU A 7 21.70 5.92 -42.15
CA LEU A 7 20.32 5.58 -41.87
C LEU A 7 20.21 4.44 -40.85
N VAL A 8 21.05 3.41 -40.98
CA VAL A 8 21.10 2.28 -40.02
C VAL A 8 21.62 2.72 -38.66
N LEU A 9 22.61 3.65 -38.63
CA LEU A 9 23.13 4.20 -37.37
C LEU A 9 22.09 5.09 -36.67
N ALA A 10 21.28 5.87 -37.40
CA ALA A 10 20.19 6.68 -36.85
C ALA A 10 19.04 5.82 -36.30
N LEU A 11 18.72 4.71 -36.95
CA LEU A 11 17.72 3.73 -36.46
C LEU A 11 18.18 2.99 -35.20
N LEU A 12 19.48 2.67 -35.07
CA LEU A 12 20.04 2.05 -33.88
C LEU A 12 20.06 2.99 -32.66
N ILE A 13 20.23 4.30 -32.86
CA ILE A 13 20.22 5.30 -31.79
C ILE A 13 18.78 5.55 -31.29
N PHE A 14 17.76 5.38 -32.13
CA PHE A 14 16.36 5.57 -31.73
C PHE A 14 15.84 4.45 -30.83
N PHE A 15 16.46 3.25 -30.84
CA PHE A 15 16.06 2.10 -30.03
C PHE A 15 16.66 2.08 -28.59
N ILE A 16 17.62 2.98 -28.29
CA ILE A 16 18.29 3.01 -26.98
C ILE A 16 17.55 3.86 -25.94
N GLY A 17 16.42 4.49 -26.30
CA GLY A 17 15.75 5.53 -25.50
C GLY A 17 14.55 5.10 -24.65
N LEU A 18 14.08 3.86 -24.69
CA LEU A 18 12.95 3.41 -23.83
C LEU A 18 13.42 2.36 -22.81
N SER A 19 14.24 2.78 -21.87
CA SER A 19 14.35 2.07 -20.60
C SER A 19 13.07 2.36 -19.80
N VAL A 20 12.04 1.53 -19.97
CA VAL A 20 10.94 1.47 -18.98
C VAL A 20 11.57 0.90 -17.71
N GLU A 21 12.01 1.77 -16.82
CA GLU A 21 12.31 1.36 -15.45
C GLU A 21 10.99 0.91 -14.81
N ILE A 22 10.72 -0.37 -14.88
CA ILE A 22 9.72 -1.00 -14.02
C ILE A 22 10.32 -0.93 -12.61
N LYS A 23 9.98 0.15 -11.90
CA LYS A 23 10.29 0.27 -10.47
C LYS A 23 9.64 -0.94 -9.80
N GLY A 24 10.43 -1.98 -9.55
CA GLY A 24 9.96 -3.18 -8.86
C GLY A 24 9.36 -2.76 -7.53
N GLN A 25 8.10 -3.10 -7.30
CA GLN A 25 7.41 -2.83 -6.05
C GLN A 25 8.24 -3.38 -4.88
N LYS A 26 8.75 -2.50 -4.00
CA LYS A 26 9.48 -2.90 -2.81
C LYS A 26 8.48 -3.19 -1.71
N VAL A 27 8.30 -4.47 -1.42
CA VAL A 27 7.55 -4.91 -0.25
C VAL A 27 8.47 -4.82 0.97
N LYS A 28 8.02 -4.17 2.03
CA LYS A 28 8.74 -4.07 3.30
C LYS A 28 8.25 -5.17 4.23
N TYR A 29 9.18 -5.91 4.84
CA TYR A 29 8.85 -6.83 5.92
C TYR A 29 8.90 -6.06 7.24
N ILE A 30 7.81 -6.10 8.01
CA ILE A 30 7.70 -5.40 9.29
C ILE A 30 7.38 -6.37 10.42
N LYS A 31 7.84 -6.00 11.61
CA LYS A 31 7.53 -6.64 12.90
C LYS A 31 6.80 -5.67 13.81
N ILE A 32 6.42 -6.13 14.99
CA ILE A 32 5.73 -5.32 16.01
C ILE A 32 6.43 -3.97 16.26
N PRO A 33 7.76 -3.89 16.47
CA PRO A 33 8.42 -2.60 16.69
C PRO A 33 8.31 -1.64 15.49
N ASP A 34 8.30 -2.17 14.26
CA ASP A 34 8.14 -1.35 13.05
C ASP A 34 6.72 -0.81 12.94
N LEU A 35 5.71 -1.64 13.26
CA LEU A 35 4.31 -1.23 13.32
C LEU A 35 4.13 -0.13 14.38
N GLU A 36 4.66 -0.33 15.58
CA GLU A 36 4.62 0.66 16.66
C GLU A 36 5.27 1.98 16.26
N LYS A 37 6.38 1.94 15.53
CA LYS A 37 7.02 3.14 14.97
C LYS A 37 6.12 3.86 13.96
N ILE A 38 5.39 3.12 13.12
CA ILE A 38 4.40 3.71 12.21
C ILE A 38 3.28 4.36 13.02
N LEU A 39 2.69 3.63 13.98
CA LEU A 39 1.58 4.09 14.80
C LEU A 39 1.92 5.29 15.70
N SER A 40 3.19 5.45 16.08
CA SER A 40 3.69 6.57 16.88
C SER A 40 4.31 7.71 16.07
N SER A 41 4.21 7.67 14.73
CA SER A 41 4.79 8.71 13.88
C SER A 41 4.30 10.10 14.30
N ALA A 42 5.24 11.03 14.44
CA ALA A 42 4.97 12.45 14.72
C ALA A 42 4.76 13.28 13.45
N ASP A 43 4.79 12.66 12.28
CA ASP A 43 4.53 13.35 11.01
C ASP A 43 3.14 13.96 11.01
N ASN A 44 3.03 15.23 10.57
CA ASN A 44 1.73 15.87 10.42
C ASN A 44 1.06 15.43 9.10
N LYS A 45 0.86 14.12 8.96
CA LYS A 45 0.18 13.48 7.84
C LYS A 45 -0.99 12.64 8.36
N LEU A 46 -2.02 12.52 7.54
CA LEU A 46 -3.02 11.49 7.74
C LEU A 46 -2.44 10.16 7.26
N PHE A 47 -2.33 9.19 8.16
CA PHE A 47 -2.00 7.82 7.82
C PHE A 47 -3.29 7.04 7.57
N VAL A 48 -3.31 6.28 6.48
CA VAL A 48 -4.36 5.32 6.12
C VAL A 48 -3.70 3.95 6.08
N LEU A 49 -3.81 3.19 7.16
CA LEU A 49 -3.30 1.82 7.26
C LEU A 49 -4.45 0.86 6.99
N ASN A 50 -4.34 0.11 5.89
CA ASN A 50 -5.30 -0.93 5.56
C ASN A 50 -4.67 -2.31 5.79
N PHE A 51 -5.31 -3.14 6.61
CA PHE A 51 -4.92 -4.52 6.92
C PHE A 51 -5.69 -5.46 6.01
N TRP A 52 -4.97 -6.29 5.25
CA TRP A 52 -5.53 -7.10 4.18
C TRP A 52 -4.72 -8.36 3.90
N ALA A 53 -5.21 -9.24 3.02
CA ALA A 53 -4.43 -10.35 2.49
C ALA A 53 -4.94 -10.75 1.10
N THR A 54 -4.09 -11.43 0.32
CA THR A 54 -4.44 -11.91 -1.04
C THR A 54 -5.55 -12.95 -1.06
N TRP A 55 -5.72 -13.69 0.01
CA TRP A 55 -6.78 -14.72 0.19
C TRP A 55 -8.10 -14.16 0.75
N CYS A 56 -8.13 -12.89 1.09
CA CYS A 56 -9.33 -12.20 1.61
C CYS A 56 -10.11 -11.56 0.45
N ALA A 57 -11.21 -12.15 0.03
CA ALA A 57 -11.97 -11.67 -1.12
C ALA A 57 -12.48 -10.22 -0.99
N PRO A 58 -13.10 -9.78 0.13
CA PRO A 58 -13.51 -8.38 0.28
C PRO A 58 -12.32 -7.42 0.32
N CYS A 59 -11.15 -7.84 0.86
CA CYS A 59 -9.94 -7.03 0.82
C CYS A 59 -9.48 -6.77 -0.62
N VAL A 60 -9.51 -7.82 -1.47
CA VAL A 60 -9.14 -7.71 -2.88
C VAL A 60 -10.11 -6.82 -3.65
N SER A 61 -11.40 -6.88 -3.30
CA SER A 61 -12.46 -6.06 -3.91
C SER A 61 -12.23 -4.55 -3.73
N GLU A 62 -11.76 -4.12 -2.56
CA GLU A 62 -11.55 -2.69 -2.26
C GLU A 62 -10.25 -2.10 -2.83
N MET A 63 -9.24 -2.93 -3.19
CA MET A 63 -7.92 -2.47 -3.64
C MET A 63 -7.94 -1.46 -4.79
N PRO A 64 -8.75 -1.65 -5.86
CA PRO A 64 -8.83 -0.65 -6.94
C PRO A 64 -9.28 0.73 -6.46
N GLY A 65 -10.17 0.77 -5.46
CA GLY A 65 -10.62 2.01 -4.81
C GLY A 65 -9.47 2.71 -4.09
N PHE A 66 -8.69 1.98 -3.30
CA PHE A 66 -7.51 2.53 -2.61
C PHE A 66 -6.47 3.08 -3.58
N GLU A 67 -6.15 2.34 -4.65
CA GLU A 67 -5.23 2.80 -5.70
C GLU A 67 -5.71 4.07 -6.41
N LYS A 68 -7.00 4.15 -6.71
CA LYS A 68 -7.59 5.32 -7.36
C LYS A 68 -7.58 6.52 -6.44
N VAL A 69 -8.07 6.35 -5.21
CA VAL A 69 -8.17 7.42 -4.21
C VAL A 69 -6.80 7.98 -3.86
N SER A 70 -5.79 7.13 -3.69
CA SER A 70 -4.45 7.57 -3.31
C SER A 70 -3.82 8.56 -4.29
N LYS A 71 -4.16 8.45 -5.58
CA LYS A 71 -3.64 9.34 -6.64
C LYS A 71 -4.21 10.76 -6.58
N ASP A 72 -5.36 10.93 -5.93
CA ASP A 72 -6.06 12.21 -5.83
C ASP A 72 -5.60 13.05 -4.62
N TYR A 73 -4.80 12.44 -3.73
CA TYR A 73 -4.32 13.13 -2.52
C TYR A 73 -2.81 13.38 -2.58
N ASN A 74 -2.39 14.53 -2.06
CA ASN A 74 -0.98 14.86 -1.94
C ASN A 74 -0.31 13.93 -0.92
N HIS A 75 0.73 13.21 -1.34
CA HIS A 75 1.52 12.30 -0.49
C HIS A 75 2.23 12.99 0.68
N ASP A 76 2.36 14.33 0.66
CA ASP A 76 2.84 15.09 1.80
C ASP A 76 1.79 15.28 2.89
N LYS A 77 0.50 15.06 2.57
CA LYS A 77 -0.63 15.18 3.49
C LYS A 77 -1.24 13.84 3.90
N VAL A 78 -1.26 12.87 2.97
CA VAL A 78 -1.86 11.54 3.20
C VAL A 78 -0.86 10.46 2.84
N ARG A 79 -0.64 9.52 3.75
CA ARG A 79 0.20 8.34 3.52
C ARG A 79 -0.63 7.08 3.61
N PHE A 80 -0.71 6.35 2.51
CA PHE A 80 -1.35 5.04 2.44
C PHE A 80 -0.33 3.94 2.64
N ILE A 81 -0.64 2.98 3.50
CA ILE A 81 0.17 1.78 3.73
C ILE A 81 -0.76 0.57 3.74
N LEU A 82 -0.54 -0.34 2.81
CA LEU A 82 -1.22 -1.63 2.76
C LEU A 82 -0.43 -2.64 3.60
N VAL A 83 -0.95 -3.04 4.75
CA VAL A 83 -0.32 -4.01 5.66
C VAL A 83 -0.86 -5.40 5.32
N SER A 84 -0.08 -6.17 4.56
CA SER A 84 -0.43 -7.55 4.20
C SER A 84 -0.25 -8.49 5.39
N LEU A 85 -1.23 -9.35 5.59
CA LEU A 85 -1.23 -10.46 6.55
C LEU A 85 -1.04 -11.82 5.84
N ASP A 86 -0.53 -11.80 4.61
CA ASP A 86 -0.15 -13.03 3.91
C ASP A 86 0.98 -13.74 4.65
N PHE A 87 0.90 -15.06 4.72
CA PHE A 87 1.94 -15.87 5.37
C PHE A 87 3.29 -15.71 4.67
N PRO A 88 4.42 -15.69 5.43
CA PRO A 88 5.76 -15.53 4.87
C PRO A 88 6.06 -16.50 3.71
N SER A 89 5.56 -17.73 3.77
CA SER A 89 5.73 -18.75 2.70
C SER A 89 4.97 -18.42 1.41
N GLN A 90 3.99 -17.53 1.45
CA GLN A 90 3.13 -17.17 0.32
C GLN A 90 3.57 -15.88 -0.38
N ILE A 91 4.45 -15.08 0.23
CA ILE A 91 4.82 -13.76 -0.28
C ILE A 91 5.35 -13.83 -1.71
N GLN A 92 6.33 -14.71 -1.99
CA GLN A 92 6.92 -14.82 -3.33
C GLN A 92 5.98 -15.45 -4.35
N LYS A 93 5.12 -16.38 -3.91
CA LYS A 93 4.27 -17.17 -4.80
C LYS A 93 2.89 -16.54 -5.04
N GLN A 94 2.40 -15.73 -4.12
CA GLN A 94 1.04 -15.13 -4.16
C GLN A 94 1.08 -13.61 -4.10
N LEU A 95 1.63 -13.00 -3.04
CA LEU A 95 1.57 -11.55 -2.84
C LEU A 95 2.28 -10.78 -3.96
N ILE A 96 3.55 -11.09 -4.24
CA ILE A 96 4.31 -10.36 -5.28
C ILE A 96 3.66 -10.46 -6.66
N PRO A 97 3.24 -11.66 -7.15
CA PRO A 97 2.50 -11.77 -8.40
C PRO A 97 1.16 -11.02 -8.39
N PHE A 98 0.43 -11.06 -7.27
CA PHE A 98 -0.82 -10.32 -7.10
C PHE A 98 -0.60 -8.81 -7.27
N LEU A 99 0.37 -8.23 -6.56
CA LEU A 99 0.67 -6.80 -6.63
C LEU A 99 1.01 -6.36 -8.05
N LYS A 100 1.81 -7.17 -8.77
CA LYS A 100 2.18 -6.90 -10.17
C LYS A 100 0.96 -6.99 -11.10
N LYS A 101 0.17 -8.08 -10.98
CA LYS A 101 -1.01 -8.30 -11.83
C LYS A 101 -2.04 -7.18 -11.69
N ASN A 102 -2.24 -6.67 -10.48
CA ASN A 102 -3.23 -5.65 -10.18
C ASN A 102 -2.67 -4.21 -10.21
N ASN A 103 -1.40 -4.03 -10.65
CA ASN A 103 -0.73 -2.73 -10.74
C ASN A 103 -0.81 -1.93 -9.43
N ILE A 104 -0.64 -2.61 -8.29
CA ILE A 104 -0.64 -1.95 -6.99
C ILE A 104 0.63 -1.11 -6.87
N THR A 105 0.49 0.19 -6.67
CA THR A 105 1.60 1.16 -6.58
C THR A 105 1.78 1.72 -5.17
N LEU A 106 0.81 1.49 -4.30
CA LEU A 106 0.84 1.90 -2.89
C LEU A 106 2.00 1.24 -2.12
N GLU A 107 2.39 1.86 -1.03
CA GLU A 107 3.36 1.27 -0.10
C GLU A 107 2.78 -0.02 0.50
N VAL A 108 3.49 -1.14 0.35
CA VAL A 108 3.09 -2.43 0.91
C VAL A 108 4.07 -2.86 1.99
N ALA A 109 3.55 -3.15 3.17
CA ALA A 109 4.26 -3.77 4.28
C ALA A 109 3.69 -5.17 4.53
N VAL A 110 4.53 -6.14 4.86
CA VAL A 110 4.08 -7.49 5.28
C VAL A 110 4.36 -7.64 6.75
N MET A 111 3.32 -7.88 7.55
CA MET A 111 3.47 -8.22 8.96
C MET A 111 4.00 -9.65 9.09
N THR A 112 5.17 -9.78 9.68
CA THR A 112 5.83 -11.09 9.83
C THR A 112 5.67 -11.71 11.22
N ASP A 113 5.17 -10.93 12.20
CA ASP A 113 4.81 -11.45 13.52
C ASP A 113 3.40 -12.04 13.48
N LEU A 114 3.34 -13.38 13.41
CA LEU A 114 2.10 -14.14 13.22
C LEU A 114 1.25 -14.29 14.48
N ASP A 115 1.76 -13.90 15.65
CA ASP A 115 0.99 -13.86 16.88
C ASP A 115 0.18 -12.57 16.97
N TYR A 116 -0.99 -12.58 16.31
CA TYR A 116 -1.89 -11.43 16.19
C TYR A 116 -2.25 -10.84 17.55
N ASN A 117 -2.43 -11.66 18.59
CA ASN A 117 -2.80 -11.22 19.93
C ASN A 117 -1.78 -10.26 20.58
N LYS A 118 -0.54 -10.23 20.07
CA LYS A 118 0.51 -9.33 20.59
C LYS A 118 0.44 -7.91 20.05
N TRP A 119 -0.32 -7.67 18.96
CA TRP A 119 -0.25 -6.39 18.30
C TRP A 119 -1.58 -5.82 17.78
N ILE A 120 -2.66 -6.61 17.63
CA ILE A 120 -3.95 -6.08 17.16
C ILE A 120 -4.48 -4.97 18.07
N ASP A 121 -4.39 -5.13 19.40
CA ASP A 121 -4.82 -4.11 20.37
C ASP A 121 -4.01 -2.80 20.28
N LYS A 122 -2.80 -2.84 19.74
CA LYS A 122 -1.99 -1.64 19.49
C LYS A 122 -2.54 -0.84 18.31
N VAL A 123 -3.19 -1.52 17.37
CA VAL A 123 -3.87 -0.90 16.23
C VAL A 123 -5.21 -0.32 16.68
N ASP A 124 -6.05 -1.13 17.31
CA ASP A 124 -7.29 -0.68 17.95
C ASP A 124 -7.77 -1.73 18.96
N THR A 125 -8.18 -1.28 20.15
CA THR A 125 -8.61 -2.17 21.25
C THR A 125 -9.94 -2.88 20.97
N HIS A 126 -10.69 -2.43 19.97
CA HIS A 126 -11.96 -3.08 19.56
C HIS A 126 -11.76 -4.02 18.36
N TRP A 127 -10.56 -4.05 17.77
CA TRP A 127 -10.31 -4.91 16.62
C TRP A 127 -10.17 -6.37 17.03
N GLN A 128 -10.96 -7.24 16.41
CA GLN A 128 -10.96 -8.69 16.68
C GLN A 128 -10.05 -9.47 15.69
N GLY A 129 -9.27 -8.75 14.84
CA GLY A 129 -8.39 -9.36 13.85
C GLY A 129 -9.07 -9.71 12.51
N ASP A 130 -10.32 -9.32 12.34
CA ASP A 130 -11.06 -9.44 11.09
C ASP A 130 -10.48 -8.50 10.02
N ILE A 131 -10.45 -8.95 8.78
CA ILE A 131 -9.99 -8.18 7.62
C ILE A 131 -11.03 -8.18 6.50
N PRO A 132 -11.11 -7.09 5.68
CA PRO A 132 -10.26 -5.89 5.75
C PRO A 132 -10.55 -5.01 6.97
N ALA A 133 -9.53 -4.28 7.41
CA ALA A 133 -9.68 -3.28 8.44
C ALA A 133 -8.80 -2.07 8.11
N THR A 134 -9.28 -0.85 8.36
CA THR A 134 -8.58 0.37 8.03
C THR A 134 -8.49 1.30 9.23
N LEU A 135 -7.27 1.69 9.58
CA LEU A 135 -6.98 2.70 10.59
C LEU A 135 -6.62 4.02 9.93
N PHE A 136 -7.35 5.07 10.27
CA PHE A 136 -7.05 6.46 9.93
C PHE A 136 -6.50 7.17 11.16
N PHE A 137 -5.32 7.80 11.08
CA PHE A 137 -4.79 8.55 12.21
C PHE A 137 -3.84 9.68 11.79
N ASN A 138 -3.80 10.72 12.62
CA ASN A 138 -2.81 11.78 12.59
C ASN A 138 -2.47 12.15 14.04
N ASN A 139 -1.32 11.74 14.54
CA ASN A 139 -0.93 11.94 15.93
C ASN A 139 -0.70 13.42 16.26
N SER A 140 -0.18 14.21 15.31
CA SER A 140 0.01 15.66 15.50
C SER A 140 -1.32 16.40 15.71
N ARG A 141 -2.40 15.90 15.10
CA ARG A 141 -3.76 16.44 15.23
C ARG A 141 -4.60 15.70 16.28
N LYS A 142 -4.06 14.64 16.90
CA LYS A 142 -4.76 13.76 17.85
C LYS A 142 -6.05 13.18 17.28
N THR A 143 -6.06 12.86 15.98
CA THR A 143 -7.21 12.25 15.32
C THR A 143 -6.94 10.76 15.09
N ARG A 144 -7.96 9.93 15.31
CA ARG A 144 -7.90 8.49 15.10
C ARG A 144 -9.30 7.94 14.86
N TYR A 145 -9.43 7.07 13.87
CA TYR A 145 -10.66 6.37 13.55
C TYR A 145 -10.33 4.99 12.99
N PHE A 146 -10.98 3.96 13.50
CA PHE A 146 -10.85 2.59 13.04
C PHE A 146 -12.13 2.14 12.36
N HIS A 147 -11.99 1.51 11.19
CA HIS A 147 -13.08 0.91 10.44
C HIS A 147 -12.79 -0.59 10.25
N SER A 148 -13.72 -1.45 10.67
CA SER A 148 -13.71 -2.88 10.38
C SER A 148 -14.65 -3.16 9.22
N GLY A 149 -14.20 -3.93 8.24
CA GLY A 149 -14.92 -4.28 7.03
C GLY A 149 -14.45 -3.56 5.78
N GLU A 150 -15.04 -3.95 4.65
CA GLU A 150 -14.75 -3.39 3.33
C GLU A 150 -15.12 -1.90 3.25
N LEU A 151 -14.24 -1.10 2.64
CA LEU A 151 -14.45 0.32 2.39
C LEU A 151 -14.63 0.59 0.90
N ALA A 152 -15.83 1.00 0.52
CA ALA A 152 -16.08 1.51 -0.82
C ALA A 152 -15.37 2.87 -1.05
N GLU A 153 -15.01 3.17 -2.31
CA GLU A 153 -14.33 4.42 -2.68
C GLU A 153 -14.98 5.69 -2.09
N PRO A 154 -16.32 5.89 -2.14
CA PRO A 154 -16.96 7.08 -1.58
C PRO A 154 -16.76 7.22 -0.06
N GLU A 155 -16.78 6.11 0.67
CA GLU A 155 -16.59 6.09 2.11
C GLU A 155 -15.14 6.36 2.48
N LEU A 156 -14.18 5.74 1.75
CA LEU A 156 -12.75 6.01 1.91
C LEU A 156 -12.46 7.50 1.74
N ARG A 157 -13.02 8.15 0.70
CA ARG A 157 -12.90 9.59 0.46
C ARG A 157 -13.52 10.42 1.58
N LYS A 158 -14.70 10.02 2.04
CA LYS A 158 -15.41 10.69 3.15
C LYS A 158 -14.54 10.71 4.40
N TYR A 159 -13.97 9.57 4.80
CA TYR A 159 -13.11 9.49 5.97
C TYR A 159 -11.83 10.32 5.80
N ILE A 160 -11.14 10.21 4.67
CA ILE A 160 -9.93 11.01 4.42
C ILE A 160 -10.23 12.50 4.54
N ASN A 161 -11.29 12.99 3.89
CA ASN A 161 -11.67 14.41 3.91
C ASN A 161 -12.08 14.90 5.30
N SER A 162 -12.61 14.01 6.15
CA SER A 162 -12.99 14.40 7.52
C SER A 162 -11.80 14.59 8.46
N PHE A 163 -10.60 14.10 8.07
CA PHE A 163 -9.38 14.17 8.88
C PHE A 163 -8.29 15.10 8.30
N LEU A 164 -8.49 15.66 7.11
CA LEU A 164 -7.59 16.62 6.49
C LEU A 164 -7.87 18.06 6.95
#